data_32b7de81e41b7d2c286ba10ca5a5bda7
#
_entry.id   32b7de81e41b7d2c286ba10ca5a5bda7
#
_cell.length_a   1.000
_cell.length_b   1.000
_cell.length_c   1.000
_cell.angle_alpha   90.00
_cell.angle_beta   90.00
_cell.angle_gamma   90.00
#
_symmetry.space_group_name_H-M   'P 1'
#
loop_
_entity.id
_entity.type
_entity.pdbx_description
1 polymer ?
#
loop_
_entity_poly.entity_id
_entity_poly.type
_entity_poly.pdbx_seq_one_letter_code
_entity_poly.pdbx_strand_id
1 'polypeptide(L)'
;MKRYSVILFLFLFSCEDIITPNLPTNEPILVVDAWINDKEITQQITLSKTQDYLDDSSPSPATGADVVVFDDKGNSFDFVESTPGNYTWMPDLEFKKIGDVGTRFYLDISYEGKNIISESQLNRTSTIDSVNFVRGQVPEGSYYAEFWSREVEGPGDAYWIKSYINGELQTDLQDLITCIDAGASSEGAIIDGIPFIPPVRRAVTKFESEEGGGFKSPFVEGDSLYVEIHSVTFEAFNFLNKTAVQINRPGGFSELFAVSLSNVPSNIIVADDVDYPVIGFFCVSSVHGLGNTLDSDELEKIELYNREW
;
A
#
# COMPACT_ATOMS: atom_id res chain seq x y z
N MET A 1 -50.30 -56.13 -3.76
CA MET A 1 -49.17 -55.83 -4.68
C MET A 1 -48.39 -54.69 -4.06
N LYS A 2 -47.21 -54.96 -3.45
CA LYS A 2 -46.36 -53.96 -2.79
C LYS A 2 -45.38 -53.40 -3.83
N ARG A 3 -45.48 -52.11 -4.12
CA ARG A 3 -44.50 -51.42 -4.95
C ARG A 3 -43.29 -51.06 -4.07
N TYR A 4 -42.15 -51.69 -4.31
CA TYR A 4 -40.86 -51.28 -3.72
C TYR A 4 -40.31 -50.14 -4.55
N SER A 5 -40.29 -48.94 -3.98
CA SER A 5 -39.58 -47.79 -4.52
C SER A 5 -38.09 -47.93 -4.14
N VAL A 6 -37.27 -48.28 -5.11
CA VAL A 6 -35.83 -48.34 -4.95
C VAL A 6 -35.32 -46.91 -5.08
N ILE A 7 -35.04 -46.27 -3.94
CA ILE A 7 -34.30 -44.99 -3.93
C ILE A 7 -32.84 -45.36 -4.14
N LEU A 8 -32.37 -45.13 -5.36
CA LEU A 8 -30.96 -45.20 -5.71
C LEU A 8 -30.26 -43.97 -5.10
N PHE A 9 -29.60 -44.17 -3.97
CA PHE A 9 -28.73 -43.18 -3.37
C PHE A 9 -27.44 -43.14 -4.18
N LEU A 10 -27.32 -42.20 -5.12
CA LEU A 10 -26.07 -41.84 -5.79
C LEU A 10 -25.20 -41.10 -4.79
N PHE A 11 -24.32 -41.84 -4.13
CA PHE A 11 -23.18 -41.22 -3.43
C PHE A 11 -22.23 -40.64 -4.51
N LEU A 12 -22.35 -39.34 -4.74
CA LEU A 12 -21.35 -38.60 -5.45
C LEU A 12 -20.15 -38.46 -4.49
N PHE A 13 -19.21 -39.38 -4.56
CA PHE A 13 -17.87 -39.17 -4.03
C PHE A 13 -17.21 -38.16 -4.96
N SER A 14 -17.30 -36.87 -4.60
CA SER A 14 -16.43 -35.86 -5.16
C SER A 14 -15.04 -36.13 -4.58
N CYS A 15 -14.19 -36.82 -5.30
CA CYS A 15 -12.76 -36.79 -5.08
C CYS A 15 -12.30 -35.41 -5.57
N GLU A 16 -11.95 -34.53 -4.68
CA GLU A 16 -11.13 -33.35 -5.01
C GLU A 16 -9.69 -33.84 -5.15
N ASP A 17 -9.29 -34.18 -6.37
CA ASP A 17 -7.87 -34.33 -6.68
C ASP A 17 -7.25 -32.91 -6.72
N ILE A 18 -6.30 -32.65 -5.84
CA ILE A 18 -5.48 -31.46 -5.91
C ILE A 18 -4.60 -31.60 -7.17
N ILE A 19 -5.03 -30.96 -8.24
CA ILE A 19 -4.22 -30.88 -9.47
C ILE A 19 -3.14 -29.85 -9.20
N THR A 20 -1.91 -30.29 -8.98
CA THR A 20 -0.74 -29.42 -9.03
C THR A 20 -0.36 -29.24 -10.51
N PRO A 21 -0.68 -28.08 -11.11
CA PRO A 21 -0.29 -27.82 -12.49
C PRO A 21 1.25 -27.77 -12.57
N ASN A 22 1.80 -28.44 -13.58
CA ASN A 22 3.23 -28.32 -13.86
C ASN A 22 3.45 -26.97 -14.56
N LEU A 23 3.74 -25.94 -13.77
CA LEU A 23 4.04 -24.60 -14.29
C LEU A 23 5.50 -24.53 -14.73
N PRO A 24 5.81 -23.85 -15.84
CA PRO A 24 7.20 -23.64 -16.23
C PRO A 24 7.88 -22.79 -15.13
N THR A 25 9.01 -23.27 -14.64
CA THR A 25 9.88 -22.52 -13.75
C THR A 25 10.73 -21.54 -14.58
N ASN A 26 10.76 -20.30 -14.18
CA ASN A 26 11.65 -19.30 -14.75
C ASN A 26 12.83 -19.05 -13.79
N GLU A 27 13.93 -18.50 -14.32
CA GLU A 27 15.00 -18.03 -13.46
C GLU A 27 14.48 -16.92 -12.54
N PRO A 28 14.88 -16.93 -11.25
CA PRO A 28 14.47 -15.87 -10.32
C PRO A 28 14.90 -14.49 -10.80
N ILE A 29 13.96 -13.55 -10.82
CA ILE A 29 14.14 -12.16 -11.23
C ILE A 29 14.36 -11.29 -10.00
N LEU A 30 15.26 -10.29 -10.08
CA LEU A 30 15.44 -9.32 -9.01
C LEU A 30 14.18 -8.46 -8.83
N VAL A 31 13.79 -8.31 -7.58
CA VAL A 31 12.69 -7.44 -7.13
C VAL A 31 13.28 -6.31 -6.31
N VAL A 32 12.97 -5.07 -6.68
CA VAL A 32 13.37 -3.87 -5.97
C VAL A 32 12.15 -3.24 -5.31
N ASP A 33 12.13 -3.21 -3.98
CA ASP A 33 11.09 -2.57 -3.17
C ASP A 33 11.70 -1.34 -2.48
N ALA A 34 11.55 -0.15 -3.09
CA ALA A 34 12.23 1.06 -2.73
C ALA A 34 11.26 2.24 -2.53
N TRP A 35 10.52 2.22 -1.42
CA TRP A 35 9.60 3.27 -0.99
C TRP A 35 10.22 4.07 0.15
N ILE A 36 10.91 5.16 -0.18
CA ILE A 36 11.57 6.03 0.78
C ILE A 36 10.86 7.37 0.91
N ASN A 37 11.12 8.10 1.98
CA ASN A 37 10.37 9.33 2.29
C ASN A 37 11.24 10.38 3.01
N ASP A 38 10.70 11.59 3.14
CA ASP A 38 11.37 12.74 3.73
C ASP A 38 11.24 12.84 5.27
N LYS A 39 10.83 11.77 5.95
CA LYS A 39 10.81 11.74 7.42
C LYS A 39 12.23 11.61 7.99
N GLU A 40 12.47 12.17 9.17
CA GLU A 40 13.73 12.04 9.90
C GLU A 40 13.85 10.66 10.59
N ILE A 41 13.74 9.59 9.82
CA ILE A 41 13.82 8.20 10.28
C ILE A 41 14.71 7.37 9.35
N THR A 42 15.14 6.22 9.81
CA THR A 42 15.81 5.22 8.96
C THR A 42 14.96 4.92 7.73
N GLN A 43 15.58 5.02 6.56
CA GLN A 43 14.98 4.63 5.28
C GLN A 43 15.45 3.23 4.91
N GLN A 44 14.61 2.44 4.24
CA GLN A 44 14.92 1.07 3.85
C GLN A 44 14.57 0.82 2.39
N ILE A 45 15.44 0.09 1.72
CA ILE A 45 15.22 -0.53 0.41
C ILE A 45 15.38 -2.03 0.58
N THR A 46 14.42 -2.80 0.07
CA THR A 46 14.47 -4.26 0.13
C THR A 46 14.73 -4.83 -1.24
N LEU A 47 15.72 -5.71 -1.34
CA LEU A 47 16.05 -6.46 -2.55
C LEU A 47 15.78 -7.94 -2.31
N SER A 48 14.97 -8.54 -3.17
CA SER A 48 14.65 -9.96 -3.13
C SER A 48 14.63 -10.58 -4.53
N LYS A 49 14.44 -11.89 -4.62
CA LYS A 49 14.26 -12.59 -5.90
C LYS A 49 12.84 -13.17 -5.95
N THR A 50 12.25 -13.18 -7.15
CA THR A 50 10.98 -13.87 -7.36
C THR A 50 11.13 -15.35 -7.05
N GLN A 51 10.02 -15.98 -6.70
CA GLN A 51 9.93 -17.42 -6.44
C GLN A 51 8.86 -18.07 -7.31
N ASP A 52 8.86 -19.39 -7.36
CA ASP A 52 7.86 -20.13 -8.09
C ASP A 52 6.45 -19.90 -7.52
N TYR A 53 5.44 -19.89 -8.36
CA TYR A 53 4.06 -19.54 -8.00
C TYR A 53 3.47 -20.38 -6.87
N LEU A 54 3.92 -21.65 -6.75
CA LEU A 54 3.46 -22.59 -5.70
C LEU A 54 4.41 -22.71 -4.53
N ASP A 55 5.44 -21.84 -4.45
CA ASP A 55 6.37 -21.79 -3.33
C ASP A 55 5.85 -20.85 -2.25
N ASP A 56 5.43 -21.41 -1.11
CA ASP A 56 4.92 -20.64 0.05
C ASP A 56 6.04 -20.14 0.97
N SER A 57 7.30 -20.33 0.63
CA SER A 57 8.43 -19.80 1.40
C SER A 57 8.52 -18.28 1.28
N SER A 58 9.28 -17.63 2.15
CA SER A 58 9.59 -16.20 1.96
C SER A 58 10.51 -16.01 0.76
N PRO A 59 10.35 -14.92 -0.04
CA PRO A 59 11.24 -14.62 -1.14
C PRO A 59 12.70 -14.59 -0.73
N SER A 60 13.58 -15.17 -1.55
CA SER A 60 15.01 -15.20 -1.26
C SER A 60 15.59 -13.78 -1.28
N PRO A 61 16.37 -13.36 -0.25
CA PRO A 61 16.98 -12.05 -0.24
C PRO A 61 18.08 -11.93 -1.30
N ALA A 62 18.18 -10.78 -1.94
CA ALA A 62 19.31 -10.43 -2.83
C ALA A 62 20.35 -9.68 -2.00
N THR A 63 21.42 -10.38 -1.62
CA THR A 63 22.46 -9.88 -0.73
C THR A 63 23.72 -9.43 -1.47
N GLY A 64 24.50 -8.51 -0.88
CA GLY A 64 25.77 -8.08 -1.42
C GLY A 64 25.66 -7.10 -2.60
N ALA A 65 24.56 -6.37 -2.72
CA ALA A 65 24.44 -5.27 -3.65
C ALA A 65 25.09 -3.99 -3.09
N ASP A 66 25.58 -3.14 -3.97
CA ASP A 66 25.87 -1.75 -3.64
C ASP A 66 24.63 -0.93 -4.00
N VAL A 67 24.02 -0.24 -3.03
CA VAL A 67 22.77 0.50 -3.19
C VAL A 67 22.97 1.95 -2.80
N VAL A 68 22.78 2.85 -3.75
CA VAL A 68 22.96 4.29 -3.56
C VAL A 68 21.74 5.03 -4.10
N VAL A 69 21.27 6.02 -3.36
CA VAL A 69 20.32 7.02 -3.84
C VAL A 69 21.07 8.36 -3.91
N PHE A 70 20.94 9.08 -5.00
CA PHE A 70 21.50 10.42 -5.12
C PHE A 70 20.47 11.39 -5.68
N ASP A 71 20.65 12.66 -5.38
CA ASP A 71 19.75 13.71 -5.81
C ASP A 71 20.32 14.55 -6.96
N ASP A 72 19.49 15.38 -7.57
CA ASP A 72 19.87 16.31 -8.64
C ASP A 72 20.73 17.49 -8.15
N LYS A 73 21.01 17.60 -6.84
CA LYS A 73 21.91 18.57 -6.22
C LYS A 73 23.29 18.02 -5.98
N GLY A 74 23.51 16.72 -6.20
CA GLY A 74 24.78 16.01 -6.03
C GLY A 74 24.99 15.42 -4.63
N ASN A 75 23.96 15.34 -3.79
CA ASN A 75 24.03 14.62 -2.53
C ASN A 75 23.87 13.12 -2.78
N SER A 76 24.53 12.29 -1.96
CA SER A 76 24.53 10.83 -2.04
C SER A 76 24.11 10.24 -0.69
N PHE A 77 23.27 9.22 -0.75
CA PHE A 77 22.73 8.47 0.40
C PHE A 77 23.04 6.99 0.20
N ASP A 78 24.04 6.50 0.93
CA ASP A 78 24.51 5.11 0.83
C ASP A 78 23.60 4.22 1.69
N PHE A 79 22.94 3.25 1.07
CA PHE A 79 22.12 2.26 1.76
C PHE A 79 22.95 1.01 2.04
N VAL A 80 23.23 0.75 3.31
CA VAL A 80 24.07 -0.37 3.75
C VAL A 80 23.20 -1.57 4.12
N GLU A 81 23.61 -2.76 3.70
CA GLU A 81 22.91 -4.01 4.05
C GLU A 81 22.94 -4.23 5.56
N SER A 82 21.78 -4.12 6.21
CA SER A 82 21.62 -4.26 7.66
C SER A 82 21.20 -5.68 8.06
N THR A 83 20.39 -6.32 7.25
CA THR A 83 20.01 -7.73 7.31
C THR A 83 19.91 -8.26 5.88
N PRO A 84 19.98 -9.58 5.63
CA PRO A 84 19.97 -10.12 4.29
C PRO A 84 18.87 -9.52 3.40
N GLY A 85 19.26 -8.84 2.31
CA GLY A 85 18.38 -8.18 1.36
C GLY A 85 17.73 -6.87 1.82
N ASN A 86 17.98 -6.42 3.05
CA ASN A 86 17.47 -5.13 3.55
C ASN A 86 18.62 -4.12 3.66
N TYR A 87 18.53 -3.08 2.87
CA TYR A 87 19.51 -2.00 2.77
C TYR A 87 18.95 -0.76 3.44
N THR A 88 19.69 -0.17 4.38
CA THR A 88 19.20 0.95 5.20
C THR A 88 20.14 2.13 5.13
N TRP A 89 19.55 3.32 5.06
CA TRP A 89 20.21 4.60 5.29
C TRP A 89 19.62 5.25 6.55
N MET A 90 20.48 5.77 7.41
CA MET A 90 20.08 6.46 8.65
C MET A 90 20.40 7.94 8.56
N PRO A 91 19.46 8.83 8.98
CA PRO A 91 19.75 10.25 9.14
C PRO A 91 20.96 10.50 10.02
N ASP A 92 21.73 11.53 9.67
CA ASP A 92 22.92 11.97 10.42
C ASP A 92 22.91 13.49 10.67
N LEU A 93 24.05 14.04 11.04
CA LEU A 93 24.18 15.49 11.30
C LEU A 93 24.19 16.33 10.03
N GLU A 94 24.59 15.76 8.90
CA GLU A 94 24.64 16.41 7.62
C GLU A 94 23.28 16.33 6.90
N PHE A 95 22.68 15.15 6.91
CA PHE A 95 21.39 14.89 6.30
C PHE A 95 20.42 14.29 7.32
N LYS A 96 19.54 15.13 7.85
CA LYS A 96 18.47 14.69 8.76
C LYS A 96 17.35 13.93 8.05
N LYS A 97 17.18 14.18 6.76
CA LYS A 97 16.18 13.57 5.90
C LYS A 97 16.67 13.50 4.45
N ILE A 98 15.99 12.73 3.64
CA ILE A 98 16.24 12.65 2.20
C ILE A 98 15.55 13.84 1.50
N GLY A 99 16.27 14.92 1.26
CA GLY A 99 15.92 16.06 0.43
C GLY A 99 14.63 16.82 0.77
N ASP A 100 14.24 17.69 -0.14
CA ASP A 100 13.07 18.58 -0.03
C ASP A 100 12.15 18.41 -1.25
N VAL A 101 10.90 18.85 -1.12
CA VAL A 101 9.91 18.86 -2.21
C VAL A 101 10.48 19.51 -3.48
N GLY A 102 10.25 18.87 -4.62
CA GLY A 102 10.73 19.26 -5.93
C GLY A 102 12.08 18.65 -6.32
N THR A 103 12.81 18.04 -5.38
CA THR A 103 14.07 17.34 -5.67
C THR A 103 13.81 16.06 -6.47
N ARG A 104 14.64 15.82 -7.47
CA ARG A 104 14.67 14.56 -8.24
C ARG A 104 15.73 13.63 -7.66
N PHE A 105 15.37 12.38 -7.52
CA PHE A 105 16.20 11.33 -6.97
C PHE A 105 16.45 10.25 -8.00
N TYR A 106 17.64 9.66 -7.93
CA TYR A 106 18.08 8.56 -8.77
C TYR A 106 18.54 7.42 -7.88
N LEU A 107 18.03 6.22 -8.16
CA LEU A 107 18.47 4.99 -7.55
C LEU A 107 19.51 4.34 -8.45
N ASP A 108 20.62 3.89 -7.87
CA ASP A 108 21.67 3.13 -8.53
C ASP A 108 21.98 1.88 -7.70
N ILE A 109 21.81 0.71 -8.27
CA ILE A 109 22.07 -0.57 -7.63
C ILE A 109 23.04 -1.37 -8.48
N SER A 110 24.22 -1.67 -7.93
CA SER A 110 25.15 -2.62 -8.54
C SER A 110 24.92 -4.01 -7.94
N TYR A 111 24.44 -4.94 -8.74
CA TYR A 111 24.13 -6.31 -8.30
C TYR A 111 24.43 -7.35 -9.38
N GLU A 112 25.15 -8.41 -9.03
CA GLU A 112 25.54 -9.52 -9.95
C GLU A 112 26.11 -9.02 -11.30
N GLY A 113 26.90 -7.94 -11.25
CA GLY A 113 27.53 -7.35 -12.45
C GLY A 113 26.60 -6.55 -13.36
N LYS A 114 25.38 -6.29 -12.91
CA LYS A 114 24.40 -5.41 -13.56
C LYS A 114 24.31 -4.08 -12.84
N ASN A 115 24.06 -3.01 -13.60
CA ASN A 115 23.73 -1.70 -13.06
C ASN A 115 22.24 -1.44 -13.25
N ILE A 116 21.51 -1.39 -12.15
CA ILE A 116 20.06 -1.25 -12.10
C ILE A 116 19.76 0.19 -11.66
N ILE A 117 18.96 0.89 -12.42
CA ILE A 117 18.68 2.30 -12.21
C ILE A 117 17.19 2.60 -12.20
N SER A 118 16.84 3.69 -11.50
CA SER A 118 15.49 4.27 -11.51
C SER A 118 15.55 5.74 -11.18
N GLU A 119 14.44 6.45 -11.45
CA GLU A 119 14.28 7.83 -11.00
C GLU A 119 12.92 8.05 -10.33
N SER A 120 12.86 9.03 -9.42
CA SER A 120 11.64 9.47 -8.76
C SER A 120 11.75 10.95 -8.41
N GLN A 121 10.64 11.64 -8.37
CA GLN A 121 10.56 13.03 -7.89
C GLN A 121 9.82 13.07 -6.56
N LEU A 122 10.38 13.80 -5.58
CA LEU A 122 9.74 14.08 -4.32
C LEU A 122 8.70 15.19 -4.52
N ASN A 123 7.44 14.78 -4.67
CA ASN A 123 6.32 15.68 -4.88
C ASN A 123 5.82 16.26 -3.56
N ARG A 124 5.04 17.33 -3.65
CA ARG A 124 4.37 17.94 -2.49
C ARG A 124 3.28 17.03 -1.94
N THR A 125 2.99 17.14 -0.64
CA THR A 125 1.87 16.42 -0.01
C THR A 125 0.92 17.37 0.70
N SER A 126 -0.31 16.94 0.92
CA SER A 126 -1.31 17.62 1.72
C SER A 126 -1.02 17.45 3.20
N THR A 127 -1.43 18.44 4.02
CA THR A 127 -1.39 18.34 5.48
C THR A 127 -2.70 17.75 6.00
N ILE A 128 -2.59 16.91 7.03
CA ILE A 128 -3.77 16.41 7.75
C ILE A 128 -4.13 17.44 8.82
N ASP A 129 -5.36 17.95 8.77
CA ASP A 129 -5.86 18.94 9.73
C ASP A 129 -6.35 18.26 11.02
N SER A 130 -7.02 17.11 10.91
CA SER A 130 -7.47 16.33 12.05
C SER A 130 -7.72 14.85 11.69
N VAL A 131 -7.62 14.00 12.70
CA VAL A 131 -8.11 12.62 12.71
C VAL A 131 -9.19 12.55 13.77
N ASN A 132 -10.42 12.21 13.40
CA ASN A 132 -11.57 12.23 14.27
C ASN A 132 -12.24 10.87 14.32
N PHE A 133 -12.79 10.53 15.49
CA PHE A 133 -13.70 9.41 15.61
C PHE A 133 -15.16 9.92 15.60
N VAL A 134 -16.03 9.17 14.94
CA VAL A 134 -17.45 9.48 14.80
C VAL A 134 -18.29 8.27 15.16
N ARG A 135 -19.48 8.50 15.73
CA ARG A 135 -20.39 7.41 16.06
C ARG A 135 -20.98 6.81 14.79
N GLY A 136 -20.85 5.50 14.65
CA GLY A 136 -21.42 4.72 13.55
C GLY A 136 -22.84 4.25 13.86
N GLN A 137 -23.54 3.88 12.78
CA GLN A 137 -24.91 3.33 12.89
C GLN A 137 -24.94 1.79 12.73
N VAL A 138 -23.91 1.22 12.15
CA VAL A 138 -23.82 -0.23 11.88
C VAL A 138 -22.40 -0.73 12.18
N PRO A 139 -22.23 -1.55 13.23
CA PRO A 139 -23.21 -1.86 14.29
C PRO A 139 -23.57 -0.62 15.11
N GLU A 140 -24.74 -0.64 15.72
CA GLU A 140 -25.17 0.47 16.57
C GLU A 140 -24.18 0.67 17.74
N GLY A 141 -23.78 1.92 17.95
CA GLY A 141 -22.80 2.28 18.99
C GLY A 141 -21.35 2.02 18.61
N SER A 142 -21.07 1.63 17.36
CA SER A 142 -19.70 1.53 16.83
C SER A 142 -19.04 2.90 16.67
N TYR A 143 -17.70 2.89 16.57
CA TYR A 143 -16.92 4.07 16.28
C TYR A 143 -16.17 3.88 14.96
N TYR A 144 -16.28 4.87 14.09
CA TYR A 144 -15.57 4.98 12.82
C TYR A 144 -14.55 6.10 12.93
N ALA A 145 -13.56 6.08 12.08
CA ALA A 145 -12.59 7.15 11.99
C ALA A 145 -12.65 7.83 10.62
N GLU A 146 -12.33 9.09 10.59
CA GLU A 146 -12.06 9.82 9.36
C GLU A 146 -10.93 10.82 9.58
N PHE A 147 -10.11 11.03 8.57
CA PHE A 147 -9.14 12.12 8.59
C PHE A 147 -9.62 13.28 7.74
N TRP A 148 -9.25 14.48 8.13
CA TRP A 148 -9.53 15.71 7.37
C TRP A 148 -8.22 16.28 6.86
N SER A 149 -8.19 16.51 5.58
CA SER A 149 -7.09 17.11 4.86
C SER A 149 -7.65 17.90 3.69
N ARG A 150 -6.97 18.98 3.33
CA ARG A 150 -7.28 19.77 2.14
C ARG A 150 -6.13 19.62 1.16
N GLU A 151 -6.50 19.40 -0.08
CA GLU A 151 -5.54 19.37 -1.17
C GLU A 151 -4.81 20.71 -1.34
N VAL A 152 -3.55 20.64 -1.74
CA VAL A 152 -2.76 21.80 -2.12
C VAL A 152 -3.25 22.31 -3.48
N GLU A 153 -3.46 23.63 -3.62
CA GLU A 153 -3.90 24.23 -4.89
C GLU A 153 -2.95 23.89 -6.05
N GLY A 154 -3.51 23.57 -7.20
CA GLY A 154 -2.83 23.16 -8.43
C GLY A 154 -3.01 21.67 -8.71
N PRO A 155 -3.45 21.31 -9.94
CA PRO A 155 -3.80 19.93 -10.29
C PRO A 155 -2.57 19.03 -10.39
N GLY A 156 -2.79 17.72 -10.29
CA GLY A 156 -1.81 16.70 -10.64
C GLY A 156 -1.11 16.06 -9.45
N ASP A 157 -1.68 16.16 -8.26
CA ASP A 157 -1.18 15.48 -7.09
C ASP A 157 -1.73 14.05 -7.00
N ALA A 158 -0.89 13.11 -6.60
CA ALA A 158 -1.27 11.74 -6.34
C ALA A 158 -0.77 11.34 -4.95
N TYR A 159 -1.59 10.53 -4.26
CA TYR A 159 -1.37 10.19 -2.87
C TYR A 159 -1.53 8.70 -2.61
N TRP A 160 -0.71 8.19 -1.69
CA TRP A 160 -0.89 6.92 -1.02
C TRP A 160 -1.11 7.17 0.47
N ILE A 161 -2.26 6.78 0.97
CA ILE A 161 -2.65 6.98 2.36
C ILE A 161 -2.39 5.70 3.12
N LYS A 162 -1.63 5.80 4.21
CA LYS A 162 -1.31 4.68 5.11
C LYS A 162 -1.97 4.93 6.45
N SER A 163 -2.44 3.88 7.08
CA SER A 163 -3.02 3.91 8.43
C SER A 163 -2.31 2.96 9.36
N TYR A 164 -2.16 3.38 10.60
CA TYR A 164 -1.60 2.59 11.69
C TYR A 164 -2.62 2.54 12.82
N ILE A 165 -3.05 1.36 13.19
CA ILE A 165 -3.95 1.14 14.33
C ILE A 165 -3.11 0.58 15.47
N ASN A 166 -3.14 1.25 16.65
CA ASN A 166 -2.33 0.88 17.81
C ASN A 166 -0.82 0.75 17.52
N GLY A 167 -0.33 1.59 16.59
CA GLY A 167 1.06 1.60 16.15
C GLY A 167 1.41 0.56 15.08
N GLU A 168 0.48 -0.29 14.68
CA GLU A 168 0.70 -1.32 13.65
C GLU A 168 0.20 -0.84 12.28
N LEU A 169 1.10 -0.85 11.28
CA LEU A 169 0.76 -0.53 9.88
C LEU A 169 -0.29 -1.52 9.36
N GLN A 170 -1.37 -0.99 8.81
CA GLN A 170 -2.38 -1.80 8.15
C GLN A 170 -1.93 -2.14 6.73
N THR A 171 -1.96 -3.44 6.37
CA THR A 171 -1.35 -3.96 5.13
C THR A 171 -2.26 -4.87 4.31
N ASP A 172 -3.52 -5.00 4.67
CA ASP A 172 -4.47 -5.75 3.85
C ASP A 172 -4.75 -5.00 2.54
N LEU A 173 -5.27 -5.68 1.55
CA LEU A 173 -5.57 -5.08 0.26
C LEU A 173 -6.49 -3.85 0.35
N GLN A 174 -7.46 -3.87 1.26
CA GLN A 174 -8.36 -2.74 1.52
C GLN A 174 -7.66 -1.52 2.13
N ASP A 175 -6.46 -1.72 2.73
CA ASP A 175 -5.64 -0.67 3.33
C ASP A 175 -4.72 0.01 2.29
N LEU A 176 -4.71 -0.49 1.04
CA LEU A 176 -4.02 0.15 -0.08
C LEU A 176 -4.88 1.29 -0.64
N ILE A 177 -4.87 2.42 0.07
CA ILE A 177 -5.69 3.58 -0.24
C ILE A 177 -4.90 4.55 -1.09
N THR A 178 -5.28 4.70 -2.35
CA THR A 178 -4.66 5.65 -3.29
C THR A 178 -5.69 6.60 -3.86
N CYS A 179 -5.30 7.84 -4.11
CA CYS A 179 -6.16 8.82 -4.78
C CYS A 179 -5.36 9.83 -5.60
N ILE A 180 -6.07 10.50 -6.50
CA ILE A 180 -5.58 11.63 -7.30
C ILE A 180 -6.43 12.84 -6.91
N ASP A 181 -5.79 14.00 -6.77
CA ASP A 181 -6.46 15.28 -6.54
C ASP A 181 -7.58 15.15 -5.48
N ALA A 182 -7.23 14.85 -4.25
CA ALA A 182 -8.14 14.64 -3.11
C ALA A 182 -9.21 13.54 -3.32
N GLY A 183 -9.05 12.69 -4.35
CA GLY A 183 -10.02 11.68 -4.74
C GLY A 183 -11.28 12.25 -5.40
N ALA A 184 -11.25 13.53 -5.75
CA ALA A 184 -12.36 14.25 -6.35
C ALA A 184 -12.41 14.12 -7.88
N SER A 185 -11.58 13.26 -8.47
CA SER A 185 -11.51 13.07 -9.92
C SER A 185 -12.81 12.48 -10.47
N SER A 186 -13.64 13.37 -11.01
CA SER A 186 -14.58 13.00 -12.05
C SER A 186 -14.03 13.51 -13.38
N GLU A 187 -14.08 12.71 -14.42
CA GLU A 187 -13.65 13.11 -15.76
C GLU A 187 -14.21 14.49 -16.12
N GLY A 188 -13.33 15.49 -16.25
CA GLY A 188 -13.69 16.84 -16.69
C GLY A 188 -14.05 17.86 -15.59
N ALA A 189 -14.05 17.53 -14.32
CA ALA A 189 -14.20 18.52 -13.26
C ALA A 189 -12.81 18.98 -12.78
N ILE A 190 -12.50 20.26 -12.95
CA ILE A 190 -11.36 20.89 -12.29
C ILE A 190 -11.81 21.18 -10.85
N ILE A 191 -11.56 20.23 -9.97
CA ILE A 191 -11.79 20.38 -8.54
C ILE A 191 -10.40 20.46 -7.91
N ASP A 192 -10.08 21.61 -7.34
CA ASP A 192 -8.75 21.96 -6.87
C ASP A 192 -8.85 22.62 -5.50
N GLY A 193 -7.92 22.34 -4.61
CA GLY A 193 -7.86 22.92 -3.28
C GLY A 193 -9.02 22.55 -2.35
N ILE A 194 -9.74 21.46 -2.62
CA ILE A 194 -10.88 21.00 -1.82
C ILE A 194 -10.47 20.01 -0.72
N PRO A 195 -11.30 19.81 0.31
CA PRO A 195 -11.11 18.71 1.24
C PRO A 195 -11.21 17.36 0.54
N PHE A 196 -10.42 16.38 1.01
CA PHE A 196 -10.55 15.00 0.56
C PHE A 196 -11.99 14.51 0.68
N ILE A 197 -12.49 13.82 -0.33
CA ILE A 197 -13.87 13.33 -0.37
C ILE A 197 -14.13 12.24 0.69
N PRO A 198 -15.39 12.10 1.17
CA PRO A 198 -15.71 11.13 2.22
C PRO A 198 -15.23 9.69 1.98
N PRO A 199 -15.32 9.10 0.75
CA PRO A 199 -14.79 7.76 0.53
C PRO A 199 -13.30 7.63 0.84
N VAL A 200 -12.48 8.63 0.52
CA VAL A 200 -11.05 8.63 0.83
C VAL A 200 -10.82 8.86 2.32
N ARG A 201 -11.47 9.88 2.91
CA ARG A 201 -11.31 10.22 4.34
C ARG A 201 -11.68 9.07 5.28
N ARG A 202 -12.67 8.25 4.91
CA ARG A 202 -13.20 7.15 5.71
C ARG A 202 -12.58 5.80 5.37
N ALA A 203 -11.79 5.72 4.32
CA ALA A 203 -11.12 4.47 3.92
C ALA A 203 -10.18 3.92 5.01
N VAL A 204 -9.76 4.75 5.95
CA VAL A 204 -8.97 4.36 7.14
C VAL A 204 -9.78 3.58 8.19
N THR A 205 -11.10 3.43 7.99
CA THR A 205 -11.97 2.62 8.85
C THR A 205 -12.12 1.22 8.26
N LYS A 206 -11.68 0.22 9.01
CA LYS A 206 -11.71 -1.18 8.60
C LYS A 206 -12.93 -1.89 9.19
N PHE A 207 -13.71 -2.54 8.33
CA PHE A 207 -14.89 -3.31 8.74
C PHE A 207 -14.58 -4.79 8.75
N GLU A 208 -14.66 -5.42 9.92
CA GLU A 208 -14.52 -6.85 10.09
C GLU A 208 -15.86 -7.51 10.35
N SER A 209 -16.11 -8.64 9.70
CA SER A 209 -17.28 -9.46 9.97
C SER A 209 -17.10 -10.27 11.25
N GLU A 210 -18.19 -10.43 12.01
CA GLU A 210 -18.22 -11.33 13.17
C GLU A 210 -18.61 -12.76 12.76
N GLU A 211 -18.12 -13.75 13.52
CA GLU A 211 -18.60 -15.12 13.42
C GLU A 211 -20.10 -15.16 13.81
N GLY A 212 -20.96 -15.55 12.87
CA GLY A 212 -22.42 -15.57 13.08
C GLY A 212 -23.18 -14.46 12.39
N GLY A 213 -22.49 -13.55 11.72
CA GLY A 213 -23.04 -12.44 10.94
C GLY A 213 -23.11 -11.14 11.75
N GLY A 214 -22.87 -10.05 11.07
CA GLY A 214 -22.72 -8.71 11.64
C GLY A 214 -21.31 -8.18 11.43
N PHE A 215 -21.06 -6.98 11.97
CA PHE A 215 -19.75 -6.32 11.90
C PHE A 215 -19.28 -5.95 13.31
N LYS A 216 -18.00 -6.11 13.57
CA LYS A 216 -17.37 -5.58 14.77
C LYS A 216 -17.30 -4.06 14.70
N SER A 217 -17.27 -3.40 15.86
CA SER A 217 -16.91 -1.99 15.91
C SER A 217 -15.47 -1.83 15.38
N PRO A 218 -15.25 -0.99 14.37
CA PRO A 218 -13.91 -0.76 13.83
C PRO A 218 -12.92 -0.26 14.89
N PHE A 219 -13.39 0.56 15.82
CA PHE A 219 -12.60 1.09 16.93
C PHE A 219 -13.33 0.92 18.25
N VAL A 220 -12.57 0.75 19.33
CA VAL A 220 -13.04 0.71 20.72
C VAL A 220 -12.24 1.70 21.56
N GLU A 221 -12.76 2.03 22.74
CA GLU A 221 -12.05 2.92 23.68
C GLU A 221 -10.64 2.40 23.97
N GLY A 222 -9.65 3.28 23.85
CA GLY A 222 -8.23 2.99 24.00
C GLY A 222 -7.50 2.79 22.66
N ASP A 223 -8.20 2.57 21.55
CA ASP A 223 -7.56 2.45 20.25
C ASP A 223 -7.00 3.79 19.78
N SER A 224 -5.85 3.73 19.14
CA SER A 224 -5.23 4.86 18.45
C SER A 224 -5.20 4.64 16.94
N LEU A 225 -5.43 5.72 16.19
CA LEU A 225 -5.27 5.76 14.74
C LEU A 225 -4.25 6.85 14.39
N TYR A 226 -3.23 6.48 13.62
CA TYR A 226 -2.30 7.42 13.00
C TYR A 226 -2.40 7.25 11.49
N VAL A 227 -2.56 8.36 10.77
CA VAL A 227 -2.72 8.40 9.32
C VAL A 227 -1.54 9.15 8.72
N GLU A 228 -0.98 8.64 7.64
CA GLU A 228 0.03 9.30 6.82
C GLU A 228 -0.49 9.52 5.40
N ILE A 229 -0.28 10.71 4.86
CA ILE A 229 -0.45 11.00 3.43
C ILE A 229 0.94 11.06 2.83
N HIS A 230 1.23 10.13 1.92
CA HIS A 230 2.45 10.10 1.13
C HIS A 230 2.15 10.70 -0.24
N SER A 231 2.92 11.70 -0.68
CA SER A 231 2.91 12.09 -2.07
C SER A 231 3.54 10.98 -2.91
N VAL A 232 2.95 10.69 -4.06
CA VAL A 232 3.54 9.72 -4.99
C VAL A 232 3.56 10.28 -6.41
N THR A 233 4.40 9.73 -7.28
CA THR A 233 4.34 10.05 -8.70
C THR A 233 3.11 9.38 -9.34
N PHE A 234 2.69 9.85 -10.51
CA PHE A 234 1.60 9.18 -11.24
C PHE A 234 1.95 7.75 -11.66
N GLU A 235 3.22 7.49 -11.93
CA GLU A 235 3.72 6.14 -12.21
C GLU A 235 3.56 5.25 -10.97
N ALA A 236 3.93 5.76 -9.78
CA ALA A 236 3.77 5.06 -8.51
C ALA A 236 2.29 4.82 -8.17
N PHE A 237 1.43 5.82 -8.36
CA PHE A 237 -0.02 5.65 -8.24
C PHE A 237 -0.56 4.55 -9.15
N ASN A 238 -0.17 4.55 -10.43
CA ASN A 238 -0.58 3.52 -11.38
C ASN A 238 -0.04 2.14 -11.02
N PHE A 239 1.21 2.06 -10.52
CA PHE A 239 1.80 0.82 -10.01
C PHE A 239 0.96 0.25 -8.88
N LEU A 240 0.67 1.04 -7.83
CA LEU A 240 -0.11 0.62 -6.67
C LEU A 240 -1.52 0.15 -7.06
N ASN A 241 -2.22 0.90 -7.91
CA ASN A 241 -3.55 0.52 -8.37
C ASN A 241 -3.56 -0.77 -9.20
N LYS A 242 -2.59 -0.95 -10.10
CA LYS A 242 -2.49 -2.19 -10.88
C LYS A 242 -2.12 -3.37 -9.99
N THR A 243 -1.26 -3.16 -9.00
CA THR A 243 -0.95 -4.17 -7.98
C THR A 243 -2.21 -4.58 -7.23
N ALA A 244 -3.01 -3.62 -6.75
CA ALA A 244 -4.28 -3.88 -6.10
C ALA A 244 -5.23 -4.73 -6.96
N VAL A 245 -5.36 -4.39 -8.25
CA VAL A 245 -6.19 -5.16 -9.20
C VAL A 245 -5.67 -6.59 -9.38
N GLN A 246 -4.35 -6.80 -9.42
CA GLN A 246 -3.77 -8.13 -9.58
C GLN A 246 -3.92 -9.01 -8.32
N ILE A 247 -3.89 -8.40 -7.14
CA ILE A 247 -4.05 -9.10 -5.86
C ILE A 247 -5.54 -9.38 -5.57
N ASN A 248 -6.44 -8.43 -5.89
CA ASN A 248 -7.87 -8.53 -5.62
C ASN A 248 -8.58 -9.43 -6.64
N ARG A 249 -8.25 -10.71 -6.62
CA ARG A 249 -8.86 -11.68 -7.54
C ARG A 249 -9.97 -12.45 -6.86
N PRO A 250 -11.13 -12.59 -7.50
CA PRO A 250 -12.31 -13.20 -6.89
C PRO A 250 -12.16 -14.71 -6.66
N GLY A 251 -11.25 -15.38 -7.39
CA GLY A 251 -11.10 -16.83 -7.37
C GLY A 251 -12.33 -17.60 -7.90
N GLY A 252 -12.23 -18.94 -7.92
CA GLY A 252 -13.32 -19.80 -8.32
C GLY A 252 -13.88 -19.52 -9.72
N PHE A 253 -15.19 -19.68 -9.91
CA PHE A 253 -15.85 -19.48 -11.22
C PHE A 253 -15.78 -18.01 -11.69
N SER A 254 -15.78 -17.06 -10.77
CA SER A 254 -15.68 -15.63 -11.09
C SER A 254 -14.34 -15.25 -11.72
N GLU A 255 -13.29 -16.06 -11.50
CA GLU A 255 -11.97 -15.86 -12.10
C GLU A 255 -11.99 -15.94 -13.63
N LEU A 256 -12.93 -16.69 -14.21
CA LEU A 256 -13.10 -16.76 -15.67
C LEU A 256 -13.48 -15.43 -16.32
N PHE A 257 -13.99 -14.50 -15.52
CA PHE A 257 -14.40 -13.16 -15.97
C PHE A 257 -13.46 -12.07 -15.45
N ALA A 258 -12.43 -12.42 -14.70
CA ALA A 258 -11.44 -11.49 -14.19
C ALA A 258 -10.54 -10.97 -15.33
N VAL A 259 -9.96 -9.80 -15.10
CA VAL A 259 -8.93 -9.25 -16.00
C VAL A 259 -7.76 -10.22 -16.05
N SER A 260 -7.23 -10.49 -17.25
CA SER A 260 -6.05 -11.35 -17.40
C SER A 260 -4.89 -10.86 -16.52
N LEU A 261 -4.16 -11.81 -15.94
CA LEU A 261 -2.91 -11.48 -15.24
C LEU A 261 -1.97 -10.75 -16.20
N SER A 262 -1.42 -9.67 -15.74
CA SER A 262 -0.43 -8.89 -16.48
C SER A 262 0.64 -8.38 -15.53
N ASN A 263 1.84 -8.19 -16.05
CA ASN A 263 2.91 -7.57 -15.26
C ASN A 263 2.52 -6.14 -14.89
N VAL A 264 2.75 -5.79 -13.64
CA VAL A 264 2.62 -4.41 -13.18
C VAL A 264 3.81 -3.62 -13.72
N PRO A 265 3.62 -2.42 -14.29
CA PRO A 265 4.71 -1.62 -14.82
C PRO A 265 5.73 -1.29 -13.73
N SER A 266 7.00 -1.51 -14.00
CA SER A 266 8.13 -1.15 -13.14
C SER A 266 8.75 0.15 -13.65
N ASN A 267 9.29 0.98 -12.76
CA ASN A 267 10.20 2.07 -13.15
C ASN A 267 11.67 1.70 -12.95
N ILE A 268 11.96 0.42 -12.69
CA ILE A 268 13.31 -0.12 -12.52
C ILE A 268 13.76 -0.69 -13.86
N ILE A 269 14.98 -0.35 -14.29
CA ILE A 269 15.59 -0.87 -15.52
C ILE A 269 17.07 -1.22 -15.30
N VAL A 270 17.62 -2.07 -16.16
CA VAL A 270 19.07 -2.29 -16.23
C VAL A 270 19.66 -1.34 -17.27
N ALA A 271 20.65 -0.53 -16.88
CA ALA A 271 21.15 0.58 -17.67
C ALA A 271 21.66 0.17 -19.07
N ASP A 272 22.38 -0.96 -19.16
CA ASP A 272 22.99 -1.44 -20.40
C ASP A 272 22.15 -2.49 -21.13
N ASP A 273 21.00 -2.90 -20.56
CA ASP A 273 20.16 -3.96 -21.09
C ASP A 273 18.71 -3.75 -20.60
N VAL A 274 18.00 -2.84 -21.24
CA VAL A 274 16.62 -2.44 -20.83
C VAL A 274 15.60 -3.58 -20.93
N ASP A 275 15.89 -4.63 -21.67
CA ASP A 275 15.05 -5.82 -21.81
C ASP A 275 15.37 -6.89 -20.74
N TYR A 276 16.45 -6.69 -19.94
CA TYR A 276 16.78 -7.60 -18.86
C TYR A 276 15.70 -7.54 -17.78
N PRO A 277 15.14 -8.69 -17.37
CA PRO A 277 14.02 -8.70 -16.45
C PRO A 277 14.44 -8.26 -15.04
N VAL A 278 13.88 -7.14 -14.61
CA VAL A 278 13.91 -6.64 -13.23
C VAL A 278 12.54 -6.03 -12.93
N ILE A 279 12.06 -6.22 -11.73
CA ILE A 279 10.72 -5.73 -11.34
C ILE A 279 10.78 -4.98 -10.01
N GLY A 280 9.72 -4.26 -9.70
CA GLY A 280 9.61 -3.49 -8.48
C GLY A 280 9.37 -2.01 -8.74
N PHE A 281 9.56 -1.19 -7.72
CA PHE A 281 9.31 0.24 -7.84
C PHE A 281 10.22 1.06 -6.92
N PHE A 282 10.65 2.20 -7.41
CA PHE A 282 11.34 3.23 -6.65
C PHE A 282 10.47 4.49 -6.58
N CYS A 283 10.15 4.94 -5.37
CA CYS A 283 9.41 6.17 -5.13
C CYS A 283 9.95 6.91 -3.92
N VAL A 284 10.14 8.22 -4.06
CA VAL A 284 10.48 9.13 -2.96
C VAL A 284 9.28 10.00 -2.65
N SER A 285 8.80 9.98 -1.40
CA SER A 285 7.57 10.62 -0.97
C SER A 285 7.82 11.72 0.05
N SER A 286 7.14 12.85 -0.06
CA SER A 286 6.92 13.74 1.06
C SER A 286 5.76 13.21 1.89
N VAL A 287 5.88 13.27 3.21
CA VAL A 287 4.93 12.66 4.13
C VAL A 287 4.43 13.65 5.16
N HIS A 288 3.13 13.70 5.33
CA HIS A 288 2.50 14.34 6.49
C HIS A 288 1.67 13.33 7.26
N GLY A 289 1.85 13.29 8.58
CA GLY A 289 1.14 12.34 9.44
C GLY A 289 0.51 13.01 10.65
N LEU A 290 -0.64 12.50 11.08
CA LEU A 290 -1.34 12.92 12.28
C LEU A 290 -2.08 11.73 12.88
N GLY A 291 -2.17 11.68 14.21
CA GLY A 291 -2.90 10.63 14.92
C GLY A 291 -3.88 11.19 15.95
N ASN A 292 -4.80 10.33 16.37
CA ASN A 292 -5.70 10.56 17.49
C ASN A 292 -5.95 9.24 18.24
N THR A 293 -6.39 9.33 19.49
CA THR A 293 -6.75 8.18 20.32
C THR A 293 -8.21 8.32 20.75
N LEU A 294 -8.95 7.22 20.65
CA LEU A 294 -10.34 7.15 21.13
C LEU A 294 -10.34 6.98 22.66
N ASP A 295 -9.97 8.02 23.37
CA ASP A 295 -9.96 8.07 24.82
C ASP A 295 -11.27 8.65 25.39
N SER A 296 -11.34 8.75 26.72
CA SER A 296 -12.53 9.30 27.42
C SER A 296 -12.87 10.73 27.01
N ASP A 297 -11.87 11.55 26.70
CA ASP A 297 -12.07 12.94 26.30
C ASP A 297 -12.65 13.02 24.88
N GLU A 298 -12.20 12.15 23.99
CA GLU A 298 -12.73 12.03 22.64
C GLU A 298 -14.16 11.46 22.63
N LEU A 299 -14.44 10.47 23.48
CA LEU A 299 -15.78 9.94 23.66
C LEU A 299 -16.77 11.00 24.15
N GLU A 300 -16.36 11.85 25.10
CA GLU A 300 -17.19 12.96 25.59
C GLU A 300 -17.50 13.96 24.46
N LYS A 301 -16.53 14.33 23.63
CA LYS A 301 -16.73 15.18 22.45
C LYS A 301 -17.73 14.59 21.46
N ILE A 302 -17.60 13.30 21.17
CA ILE A 302 -18.53 12.58 20.26
C ILE A 302 -19.95 12.60 20.83
N GLU A 303 -20.13 12.40 22.13
CA GLU A 303 -21.45 12.44 22.78
C GLU A 303 -22.07 13.84 22.79
N LEU A 304 -21.27 14.88 23.03
CA LEU A 304 -21.72 16.27 22.98
C LEU A 304 -22.19 16.65 21.56
N TYR A 305 -21.39 16.32 20.54
CA TYR A 305 -21.75 16.57 19.14
C TYR A 305 -23.08 15.91 18.75
N ASN A 306 -23.31 14.66 19.18
CA ASN A 306 -24.56 13.94 18.89
C ASN A 306 -25.80 14.43 19.65
N ARG A 307 -25.64 15.27 20.70
CA ARG A 307 -26.76 15.88 21.44
C ARG A 307 -27.25 17.20 20.82
N GLU A 308 -26.43 17.82 19.99
CA GLU A 308 -26.76 19.10 19.35
C GLU A 308 -27.50 18.94 18.01
N TRP A 309 -27.66 17.72 17.52
CA TRP A 309 -28.37 17.35 16.28
C TRP A 309 -29.44 16.27 16.55
#